data_fdb870747c687354e8ccef8219771b05
#
_entry.id   fdb870747c687354e8ccef8219771b05
#
_cell.length_a   1.000
_cell.length_b   1.000
_cell.length_c   1.000
_cell.angle_alpha   90.00
_cell.angle_beta   90.00
_cell.angle_gamma   90.00
#
_symmetry.space_group_name_H-M   'P 1'
#
loop_
_entity.id
_entity.type
_entity.pdbx_description
1 polymer ?
#
loop_
_entity_poly.entity_id
_entity_poly.type
_entity_poly.pdbx_seq_one_letter_code
_entity_poly.pdbx_strand_id
1 'polypeptide(L)'
;MENLFKYSEIFKGRAATKGQTLGTIPSNSKFIEIIGINYADDNNFYYFQPIILRTEIVRNKDVAIVIGITSDIREFILSFKNNVITITHSMITNSTADNNFISQILSVNS
;
A
#
# COMPACT_ATOMS: atom_id res chain seq x y z
N MET A 1 -9.67 -13.45 -26.07
CA MET A 1 -8.33 -12.84 -25.92
C MET A 1 -7.81 -13.05 -24.53
N GLU A 2 -6.59 -13.50 -24.43
CA GLU A 2 -5.97 -13.64 -23.12
C GLU A 2 -5.55 -12.30 -22.55
N ASN A 3 -5.68 -12.15 -21.25
CA ASN A 3 -5.16 -10.98 -20.57
C ASN A 3 -3.63 -11.07 -20.51
N LEU A 4 -2.97 -10.00 -20.93
CA LEU A 4 -1.52 -9.90 -20.86
C LEU A 4 -1.04 -9.73 -19.41
N PHE A 5 -1.89 -9.20 -18.55
CA PHE A 5 -1.57 -8.95 -17.14
C PHE A 5 -2.48 -9.77 -16.25
N LYS A 6 -1.90 -10.30 -15.20
CA LYS A 6 -2.63 -10.99 -14.14
C LYS A 6 -2.39 -10.27 -12.84
N TYR A 7 -3.44 -10.18 -12.05
CA TYR A 7 -3.36 -9.60 -10.71
C TYR A 7 -3.36 -10.72 -9.69
N SER A 8 -2.57 -10.55 -8.64
CA SER A 8 -2.67 -11.35 -7.45
C SER A 8 -2.73 -10.43 -6.23
N GLU A 9 -3.51 -10.82 -5.25
CA GLU A 9 -3.65 -10.03 -4.04
C GLU A 9 -2.53 -10.37 -3.07
N ILE A 10 -1.77 -9.33 -2.66
CA ILE A 10 -0.73 -9.47 -1.65
C ILE A 10 -1.33 -9.22 -0.26
N PHE A 11 -2.20 -8.22 -0.16
CA PHE A 11 -2.80 -7.83 1.11
C PHE A 11 -4.21 -7.30 0.88
N LYS A 12 -5.10 -7.62 1.82
CA LYS A 12 -6.42 -7.00 1.91
C LYS A 12 -6.78 -6.87 3.39
N GLY A 13 -7.22 -5.69 3.77
CA GLY A 13 -7.59 -5.44 5.15
C GLY A 13 -7.43 -3.98 5.51
N ARG A 14 -6.87 -3.74 6.67
CA ARG A 14 -6.65 -2.40 7.19
C ARG A 14 -5.26 -2.33 7.81
N ALA A 15 -4.33 -1.73 7.07
CA ALA A 15 -2.94 -1.66 7.50
C ALA A 15 -2.54 -0.21 7.75
N ALA A 16 -2.07 0.06 8.96
CA ALA A 16 -1.65 1.40 9.36
C ALA A 16 -0.56 1.39 10.42
N THR A 17 -0.20 0.25 10.97
CA THR A 17 0.62 0.18 12.19
C THR A 17 2.05 -0.22 11.86
N LYS A 18 3.01 0.52 12.43
CA LYS A 18 4.42 0.16 12.36
C LYS A 18 4.63 -1.27 12.87
N GLY A 19 5.40 -2.04 12.12
CA GLY A 19 5.70 -3.44 12.44
C GLY A 19 4.78 -4.44 11.77
N GLN A 20 3.70 -3.98 11.13
CA GLN A 20 2.75 -4.86 10.47
C GLN A 20 3.36 -5.43 9.19
N THR A 21 3.29 -6.76 9.04
CA THR A 21 3.70 -7.46 7.82
C THR A 21 2.48 -7.64 6.93
N LEU A 22 2.60 -7.22 5.67
CA LEU A 22 1.47 -7.18 4.75
C LEU A 22 1.41 -8.39 3.82
N GLY A 23 2.54 -8.90 3.39
CA GLY A 23 2.57 -10.06 2.52
C GLY A 23 3.86 -10.20 1.75
N THR A 24 3.84 -11.13 0.79
CA THR A 24 5.01 -11.48 -0.01
C THR A 24 4.82 -11.08 -1.46
N ILE A 25 5.85 -10.53 -2.06
CA ILE A 25 5.86 -10.14 -3.46
C ILE A 25 6.11 -11.37 -4.32
N PRO A 26 5.22 -11.68 -5.29
CA PRO A 26 5.48 -12.77 -6.23
C PRO A 26 6.76 -12.53 -7.06
N SER A 27 7.45 -13.61 -7.42
CA SER A 27 8.67 -13.52 -8.21
C SER A 27 8.45 -12.93 -9.60
N ASN A 28 7.26 -13.11 -10.17
CA ASN A 28 6.88 -12.59 -11.49
C ASN A 28 6.17 -11.23 -11.44
N SER A 29 6.21 -10.56 -10.30
CA SER A 29 5.59 -9.24 -10.16
C SER A 29 6.30 -8.21 -11.02
N LYS A 30 5.53 -7.44 -11.78
CA LYS A 30 6.02 -6.30 -12.58
C LYS A 30 5.76 -4.98 -11.87
N PHE A 31 4.58 -4.86 -11.27
CA PHE A 31 4.17 -3.65 -10.56
C PHE A 31 3.49 -4.05 -9.27
N ILE A 32 3.61 -3.16 -8.29
CA ILE A 32 2.89 -3.25 -7.03
C ILE A 32 1.95 -2.05 -6.98
N GLU A 33 0.67 -2.32 -6.78
CA GLU A 33 -0.36 -1.30 -6.68
C GLU A 33 -0.86 -1.23 -5.24
N ILE A 34 -0.75 -0.05 -4.64
CA ILE A 34 -1.15 0.18 -3.26
C ILE A 34 -2.40 1.05 -3.26
N ILE A 35 -3.45 0.55 -2.65
CA ILE A 35 -4.73 1.23 -2.55
C ILE A 35 -4.93 1.71 -1.13
N GLY A 36 -5.01 3.03 -0.97
CA GLY A 36 -5.30 3.66 0.31
C GLY A 36 -6.72 4.16 0.36
N ILE A 37 -7.30 4.12 1.54
CA ILE A 37 -8.64 4.69 1.78
C ILE A 37 -8.65 5.48 3.08
N ASN A 38 -9.61 6.41 3.17
CA ASN A 38 -10.01 7.01 4.41
C ASN A 38 -11.36 6.42 4.80
N TYR A 39 -11.46 5.93 6.03
CA TYR A 39 -12.68 5.35 6.54
C TYR A 39 -13.26 6.29 7.60
N ALA A 40 -14.21 7.13 7.19
CA ALA A 40 -14.84 8.08 8.09
C ALA A 40 -15.93 7.43 8.94
N ASP A 41 -16.79 6.63 8.30
CA ASP A 41 -17.85 5.84 8.97
C ASP A 41 -18.34 4.75 8.02
N ASP A 42 -19.29 3.92 8.47
CA ASP A 42 -19.77 2.77 7.70
C ASP A 42 -20.35 3.13 6.33
N ASN A 43 -20.73 4.39 6.12
CA ASN A 43 -21.35 4.85 4.89
C ASN A 43 -20.45 5.77 4.07
N ASN A 44 -19.30 6.19 4.62
CA ASN A 44 -18.45 7.19 4.00
C ASN A 44 -17.01 6.69 3.89
N PHE A 45 -16.68 6.20 2.70
CA PHE A 45 -15.32 5.83 2.33
C PHE A 45 -14.78 6.86 1.37
N TYR A 46 -13.49 7.11 1.47
CA TYR A 46 -12.78 7.95 0.54
C TYR A 46 -11.62 7.16 -0.04
N TYR A 47 -11.67 6.86 -1.33
CA TYR A 47 -10.58 6.17 -2.02
C TYR A 47 -9.59 7.18 -2.54
N PHE A 48 -8.32 6.97 -2.23
CA PHE A 48 -7.24 7.77 -2.78
C PHE A 48 -6.80 7.17 -4.11
N GLN A 49 -6.11 7.99 -4.91
CA GLN A 49 -5.55 7.51 -6.15
C GLN A 49 -4.54 6.40 -5.85
N PRO A 50 -4.58 5.26 -6.57
CA PRO A 50 -3.63 4.18 -6.32
C PRO A 50 -2.19 4.60 -6.56
N ILE A 51 -1.29 4.06 -5.74
CA ILE A 51 0.15 4.26 -5.88
C ILE A 51 0.69 3.05 -6.61
N ILE A 52 1.33 3.28 -7.76
CA ILE A 52 1.87 2.21 -8.58
C ILE A 52 3.39 2.28 -8.54
N LEU A 53 4.02 1.19 -8.09
CA LEU A 53 5.46 1.07 -7.96
C LEU A 53 5.97 0.00 -8.92
N ARG A 54 7.10 0.27 -9.56
CA ARG A 54 7.77 -0.75 -10.38
C ARG A 54 8.50 -1.70 -9.44
N THR A 55 8.15 -2.98 -9.49
CA THR A 55 8.69 -3.98 -8.56
C THR A 55 10.22 -4.06 -8.64
N GLU A 56 10.80 -4.03 -9.83
CA GLU A 56 12.25 -4.10 -10.00
C GLU A 56 13.00 -2.94 -9.32
N ILE A 57 12.33 -1.79 -9.16
CA ILE A 57 12.95 -0.62 -8.54
C ILE A 57 12.88 -0.70 -7.01
N VAL A 58 11.77 -1.20 -6.47
CA VAL A 58 11.53 -1.16 -5.03
C VAL A 58 12.01 -2.42 -4.29
N ARG A 59 12.31 -3.48 -5.03
CA ARG A 59 12.72 -4.76 -4.43
C ARG A 59 13.95 -4.59 -3.56
N ASN A 60 13.88 -5.08 -2.32
CA ASN A 60 14.92 -4.96 -1.28
C ASN A 60 15.22 -3.51 -0.84
N LYS A 61 14.28 -2.60 -1.03
CA LYS A 61 14.44 -1.20 -0.64
C LYS A 61 13.34 -0.75 0.31
N ASP A 62 13.57 0.38 0.93
CA ASP A 62 12.57 1.08 1.72
C ASP A 62 11.98 2.20 0.88
N VAL A 63 10.66 2.32 0.88
CA VAL A 63 9.96 3.30 0.06
C VAL A 63 8.98 4.09 0.93
N ALA A 64 9.08 5.41 0.88
CA ALA A 64 8.12 6.28 1.53
C ALA A 64 6.91 6.49 0.62
N ILE A 65 5.72 6.33 1.19
CA ILE A 65 4.47 6.63 0.49
C ILE A 65 3.59 7.49 1.37
N VAL A 66 2.67 8.19 0.75
CA VAL A 66 1.74 9.09 1.45
C VAL A 66 0.32 8.71 1.08
N ILE A 67 -0.50 8.49 2.09
CA ILE A 67 -1.93 8.22 1.94
C ILE A 67 -2.68 9.41 2.54
N GLY A 68 -3.35 10.17 1.69
CA GLY A 68 -4.11 11.32 2.15
C GLY A 68 -4.20 12.43 1.14
N ILE A 69 -4.87 13.49 1.54
CA ILE A 69 -5.05 14.71 0.75
C ILE A 69 -4.89 15.93 1.66
N THR A 70 -4.34 16.99 1.10
CA THR A 70 -4.16 18.28 1.78
C THR A 70 -3.40 18.14 3.10
N SER A 71 -4.02 18.46 4.23
CA SER A 71 -3.40 18.42 5.55
C SER A 71 -3.60 17.08 6.28
N ASP A 72 -4.46 16.20 5.75
CA ASP A 72 -4.80 14.93 6.40
C ASP A 72 -4.02 13.79 5.76
N ILE A 73 -2.75 13.67 6.15
CA ILE A 73 -1.80 12.77 5.52
C ILE A 73 -1.28 11.77 6.53
N ARG A 74 -1.24 10.50 6.14
CA ARG A 74 -0.47 9.48 6.84
C ARG A 74 0.71 9.09 5.95
N GLU A 75 1.91 9.22 6.48
CA GLU A 75 3.12 8.81 5.82
C GLU A 75 3.50 7.41 6.28
N PHE A 76 3.82 6.56 5.32
CA PHE A 76 4.34 5.23 5.59
C PHE A 76 5.72 5.09 4.98
N ILE A 77 6.56 4.31 5.65
CA ILE A 77 7.73 3.73 5.01
C ILE A 77 7.49 2.24 4.95
N LEU A 78 7.54 1.69 3.74
CA LEU A 78 7.38 0.27 3.50
C LEU A 78 8.73 -0.32 3.17
N SER A 79 9.08 -1.40 3.85
CA SER A 79 10.25 -2.22 3.51
C SER A 79 9.81 -3.32 2.56
N PHE A 80 10.59 -3.51 1.50
CA PHE A 80 10.39 -4.59 0.52
C PHE A 80 11.50 -5.62 0.61
N LYS A 81 12.13 -5.73 1.76
CA LYS A 81 13.28 -6.59 1.98
C LYS A 81 12.88 -8.06 1.93
N ASN A 82 13.68 -8.87 1.23
CA ASN A 82 13.44 -10.31 1.09
C ASN A 82 12.06 -10.64 0.51
N ASN A 83 11.54 -9.75 -0.34
CA ASN A 83 10.22 -9.88 -0.96
C ASN A 83 9.05 -9.86 0.02
N VAL A 84 9.26 -9.36 1.22
CA VAL A 84 8.22 -9.20 2.24
C VAL A 84 7.94 -7.72 2.44
N ILE A 85 6.67 -7.34 2.38
CA ILE A 85 6.25 -5.96 2.58
C ILE A 85 5.90 -5.76 4.05
N THR A 86 6.62 -4.84 4.69
CA THR A 86 6.43 -4.53 6.12
C THR A 86 6.34 -3.01 6.29
N ILE A 87 5.44 -2.55 7.14
CA ILE A 87 5.38 -1.14 7.54
C ILE A 87 6.47 -0.92 8.60
N THR A 88 7.47 -0.10 8.26
CA THR A 88 8.54 0.24 9.21
C THR A 88 8.35 1.61 9.86
N HIS A 89 7.44 2.42 9.32
CA HIS A 89 7.14 3.75 9.84
C HIS A 89 5.70 4.10 9.46
N SER A 90 4.97 4.70 10.41
CA SER A 90 3.62 5.22 10.19
C SER A 90 3.44 6.48 11.03
N MET A 91 3.18 7.61 10.38
CA MET A 91 3.03 8.88 11.06
C MET A 91 1.90 9.69 10.43
N ILE A 92 1.08 10.30 11.27
CA ILE A 92 -0.04 11.14 10.85
C ILE A 92 0.30 12.62 11.05
N THR A 93 -0.18 13.48 10.15
CA THR A 93 0.02 14.94 10.27
C THR A 93 -0.92 15.57 11.28
N ASN A 94 -2.10 14.98 11.45
CA ASN A 94 -3.06 15.40 12.46
C ASN A 94 -4.00 14.23 12.79
N SER A 95 -4.83 14.39 13.82
CA SER A 95 -5.70 13.32 14.31
C SER A 95 -6.74 12.84 13.29
N THR A 96 -7.14 13.68 12.35
CA THR A 96 -8.12 13.28 11.31
C THR A 96 -7.52 12.30 10.31
N ALA A 97 -6.20 12.30 10.14
CA ALA A 97 -5.50 11.36 9.27
C ALA A 97 -5.40 9.94 9.85
N ASP A 98 -5.84 9.72 11.08
CA ASP A 98 -5.80 8.42 11.74
C ASP A 98 -6.69 7.38 11.02
N ASN A 99 -7.66 7.84 10.25
CA ASN A 99 -8.53 6.98 9.46
C ASN A 99 -7.97 6.67 8.06
N ASN A 100 -6.80 7.18 7.73
CA ASN A 100 -6.13 6.86 6.47
C ASN A 100 -5.34 5.56 6.65
N PHE A 101 -5.56 4.59 5.77
CA PHE A 101 -4.84 3.31 5.86
C PHE A 101 -4.71 2.65 4.49
N ILE A 102 -3.83 1.66 4.42
CA ILE A 102 -3.69 0.81 3.25
C ILE A 102 -4.77 -0.27 3.32
N SER A 103 -5.63 -0.33 2.32
CA SER A 103 -6.73 -1.31 2.28
C SER A 103 -6.41 -2.53 1.44
N GLN A 104 -5.55 -2.37 0.44
CA GLN A 104 -5.23 -3.47 -0.46
C GLN A 104 -3.89 -3.23 -1.12
N ILE A 105 -3.17 -4.31 -1.35
CA ILE A 105 -1.95 -4.30 -2.17
C ILE A 105 -2.09 -5.41 -3.20
N LEU A 106 -1.92 -5.06 -4.45
CA LEU A 106 -1.99 -5.98 -5.58
C LEU A 106 -0.62 -6.10 -6.24
N SER A 107 -0.32 -7.28 -6.73
CA SER A 107 0.78 -7.48 -7.65
C SER A 107 0.23 -7.60 -9.06
N VAL A 108 0.80 -6.84 -9.98
CA VAL A 108 0.54 -7.00 -11.42
C VAL A 108 1.65 -7.88 -11.96
N ASN A 109 1.29 -9.05 -12.44
CA ASN A 109 2.21 -10.08 -12.87
C ASN A 109 2.19 -10.20 -14.39
N SER A 110 3.21 -10.78 -14.93
CA SER A 110 3.24 -11.08 -16.37
C SER A 110 3.73 -12.48 -16.64
#